data_782308297cb4b9b0bdfd6d46e855ec88
#
_entry.id   782308297cb4b9b0bdfd6d46e855ec88
#
_cell.length_a   1.000
_cell.length_b   1.000
_cell.length_c   1.000
_cell.angle_alpha   90.00
_cell.angle_beta   90.00
_cell.angle_gamma   90.00
#
_symmetry.space_group_name_H-M   'P 1'
#
loop_
_entity.id
_entity.type
_entity.pdbx_description
1 polymer ?
#
loop_
_entity_poly.entity_id
_entity_poly.type
_entity_poly.pdbx_seq_one_letter_code
_entity_poly.pdbx_strand_id
1 'polypeptide(L)'
;MRLMHPLDPARLADWQIAAALEPGLKPIGQVARDFGLEDREIIPMGPLVAKIDPVPLFARLTQPRGRYIDVTAINPTPLGEGKTTTILGLVQGLGAMGLSVSGAIRQPSSGPTFNLKGSAAGGGLAQCLPLAPFSLGLTGDIDCVTNANNLAMVA
;
A
#
# COMPACT_ATOMS: atom_id res chain seq x y z
N MET A 1 28.53 4.80 -13.07
CA MET A 1 27.15 4.89 -12.59
C MET A 1 26.38 5.76 -13.59
N ARG A 2 25.65 5.17 -14.54
CA ARG A 2 24.84 5.94 -15.49
C ARG A 2 23.70 6.57 -14.68
N LEU A 3 23.63 7.90 -14.70
CA LEU A 3 22.45 8.63 -14.22
C LEU A 3 21.25 8.05 -14.97
N MET A 4 20.39 7.33 -14.28
CA MET A 4 19.10 6.93 -14.81
C MET A 4 18.37 8.21 -15.22
N HIS A 5 17.88 8.26 -16.46
CA HIS A 5 16.95 9.32 -16.86
C HIS A 5 15.85 9.39 -15.82
N PRO A 6 15.49 10.59 -15.34
CA PRO A 6 14.41 10.72 -14.40
C PRO A 6 13.15 10.08 -15.02
N LEU A 7 12.48 9.22 -14.25
CA LEU A 7 11.24 8.59 -14.68
C LEU A 7 10.21 9.71 -14.91
N ASP A 8 9.78 9.86 -16.15
CA ASP A 8 8.82 10.90 -16.54
C ASP A 8 7.41 10.32 -16.59
N PRO A 9 6.54 10.65 -15.63
CA PRO A 9 5.19 10.11 -15.59
C PRO A 9 4.27 10.61 -16.73
N ALA A 10 4.69 11.65 -17.47
CA ALA A 10 3.98 12.09 -18.66
C ALA A 10 4.26 11.21 -19.89
N ARG A 11 5.33 10.42 -19.86
CA ARG A 11 5.78 9.59 -20.97
C ARG A 11 5.72 8.10 -20.70
N LEU A 12 5.76 7.71 -19.43
CA LEU A 12 5.79 6.32 -19.00
C LEU A 12 4.46 5.95 -18.36
N ALA A 13 3.97 4.77 -18.70
CA ALA A 13 2.83 4.19 -18.01
C ALA A 13 3.20 3.77 -16.58
N ASP A 14 2.23 3.73 -15.66
CA ASP A 14 2.42 3.41 -14.25
C ASP A 14 3.21 2.10 -14.04
N TRP A 15 2.91 1.06 -14.82
CA TRP A 15 3.60 -0.22 -14.71
C TRP A 15 5.08 -0.15 -15.14
N GLN A 16 5.43 0.75 -16.07
CA GLN A 16 6.82 0.94 -16.50
C GLN A 16 7.63 1.63 -15.40
N ILE A 17 7.03 2.59 -14.73
CA ILE A 17 7.61 3.28 -13.57
C ILE A 17 7.80 2.27 -12.43
N ALA A 18 6.78 1.47 -12.13
CA ALA A 18 6.84 0.41 -11.13
C ALA A 18 7.97 -0.59 -11.42
N ALA A 19 8.02 -1.13 -12.63
CA ALA A 19 9.05 -2.08 -13.05
C ALA A 19 10.48 -1.53 -12.94
N ALA A 20 10.66 -0.22 -13.16
CA ALA A 20 11.95 0.44 -13.03
C ALA A 20 12.37 0.64 -11.56
N LEU A 21 11.41 0.78 -10.64
CA LEU A 21 11.64 1.03 -9.21
C LEU A 21 11.70 -0.25 -8.38
N GLU A 22 10.98 -1.29 -8.77
CA GLU A 22 10.88 -2.54 -8.00
C GLU A 22 12.22 -3.20 -7.66
N PRO A 23 13.25 -3.23 -8.54
CA PRO A 23 14.55 -3.81 -8.20
C PRO A 23 15.27 -3.12 -7.04
N GLY A 24 14.91 -1.88 -6.73
CA GLY A 24 15.47 -1.09 -5.62
C GLY A 24 14.69 -1.19 -4.31
N LEU A 25 13.62 -1.99 -4.25
CA LEU A 25 12.81 -2.11 -3.05
C LEU A 25 13.56 -2.85 -1.93
N LYS A 26 13.39 -2.37 -0.70
CA LYS A 26 13.89 -3.06 0.48
C LYS A 26 13.08 -4.34 0.73
N PRO A 27 13.72 -5.42 1.23
CA PRO A 27 12.98 -6.57 1.73
C PRO A 27 11.97 -6.19 2.81
N ILE A 28 10.80 -6.84 2.82
CA ILE A 28 9.70 -6.47 3.72
C ILE A 28 10.08 -6.54 5.21
N GLY A 29 10.93 -7.47 5.60
CA GLY A 29 11.43 -7.54 6.97
C GLY A 29 12.28 -6.32 7.37
N GLN A 30 13.01 -5.72 6.42
CA GLN A 30 13.72 -4.45 6.65
C GLN A 30 12.73 -3.30 6.80
N VAL A 31 11.74 -3.23 5.92
CA VAL A 31 10.68 -2.19 5.97
C VAL A 31 9.90 -2.29 7.29
N ALA A 32 9.57 -3.50 7.73
CA ALA A 32 8.89 -3.73 9.00
C ALA A 32 9.69 -3.22 10.20
N ARG A 33 10.99 -3.52 10.24
CA ARG A 33 11.88 -3.00 11.30
C ARG A 33 12.03 -1.48 11.25
N ASP A 34 12.19 -0.91 10.05
CA ASP A 34 12.25 0.55 9.87
C ASP A 34 10.94 1.22 10.34
N PHE A 35 9.82 0.51 10.24
CA PHE A 35 8.50 0.92 10.72
C PHE A 35 8.30 0.73 12.24
N GLY A 36 9.20 0.02 12.90
CA GLY A 36 9.15 -0.27 14.34
C GLY A 36 8.36 -1.52 14.70
N LEU A 37 8.14 -2.42 13.73
CA LEU A 37 7.55 -3.74 13.98
C LEU A 37 8.63 -4.75 14.35
N GLU A 38 8.27 -5.69 15.23
CA GLU A 38 9.09 -6.85 15.58
C GLU A 38 8.84 -8.00 14.60
N ASP A 39 9.82 -8.90 14.43
CA ASP A 39 9.71 -10.02 13.50
C ASP A 39 8.51 -10.94 13.80
N ARG A 40 8.11 -11.05 15.07
CA ARG A 40 6.92 -11.82 15.50
C ARG A 40 5.58 -11.13 15.19
N GLU A 41 5.61 -9.88 14.79
CA GLU A 41 4.44 -9.07 14.47
C GLU A 41 4.12 -9.07 12.98
N ILE A 42 4.93 -9.77 12.17
CA ILE A 42 4.75 -9.87 10.73
C ILE A 42 4.67 -11.32 10.26
N ILE A 43 3.85 -11.55 9.26
CA ILE A 43 3.72 -12.81 8.54
C ILE A 43 4.15 -12.55 7.10
N PRO A 44 5.39 -12.90 6.70
CA PRO A 44 5.89 -12.63 5.36
C PRO A 44 5.08 -13.37 4.30
N MET A 45 4.72 -12.64 3.24
CA MET A 45 4.02 -13.13 2.05
C MET A 45 4.91 -12.99 0.82
N GLY A 46 6.12 -13.54 0.89
CA GLY A 46 7.18 -13.32 -0.07
C GLY A 46 8.17 -12.22 0.37
N PRO A 47 9.09 -11.81 -0.51
CA PRO A 47 10.18 -10.91 -0.12
C PRO A 47 9.75 -9.45 0.11
N LEU A 48 8.64 -9.01 -0.48
CA LEU A 48 8.26 -7.60 -0.56
C LEU A 48 6.92 -7.27 0.11
N VAL A 49 6.19 -8.28 0.62
CA VAL A 49 4.87 -8.11 1.23
C VAL A 49 4.79 -8.91 2.53
N ALA A 50 4.07 -8.40 3.52
CA ALA A 50 3.75 -9.12 4.74
C ALA A 50 2.36 -8.73 5.25
N LYS A 51 1.74 -9.62 6.01
CA LYS A 51 0.62 -9.28 6.88
C LYS A 51 1.15 -8.88 8.25
N ILE A 52 0.40 -8.04 8.94
CA ILE A 52 0.67 -7.69 10.34
C ILE A 52 -0.18 -8.64 11.22
N ASP A 53 0.48 -9.29 12.18
CA ASP A 53 -0.24 -10.04 13.21
C ASP A 53 -0.68 -9.05 14.31
N PRO A 54 -1.97 -8.83 14.48
CA PRO A 54 -2.46 -7.86 15.46
C PRO A 54 -2.30 -8.33 16.91
N VAL A 55 -2.22 -9.65 17.14
CA VAL A 55 -2.21 -10.19 18.51
C VAL A 55 -0.96 -9.77 19.28
N PRO A 56 0.28 -10.09 18.83
CA PRO A 56 1.48 -9.63 19.52
C PRO A 56 1.65 -8.11 19.45
N LEU A 57 1.21 -7.47 18.36
CA LEU A 57 1.30 -6.03 18.20
C LEU A 57 0.47 -5.29 19.27
N PHE A 58 -0.80 -5.62 19.43
CA PHE A 58 -1.66 -4.96 20.43
C PHE A 58 -1.27 -5.30 21.88
N ALA A 59 -0.65 -6.44 22.11
CA ALA A 59 -0.12 -6.77 23.45
C ALA A 59 1.00 -5.81 23.89
N ARG A 60 1.72 -5.23 22.93
CA ARG A 60 2.86 -4.31 23.17
C ARG A 60 2.46 -2.84 23.11
N LEU A 61 1.56 -2.49 22.20
CA LEU A 61 1.15 -1.10 22.00
C LEU A 61 0.16 -0.68 23.09
N THR A 62 0.63 0.21 23.96
CA THR A 62 -0.17 0.68 25.10
C THR A 62 -0.94 1.94 24.83
N GLN A 63 -0.52 2.78 23.87
CA GLN A 63 -1.21 4.02 23.52
C GLN A 63 -0.90 4.46 22.09
N PRO A 64 -1.87 5.02 21.35
CA PRO A 64 -1.64 5.63 20.06
C PRO A 64 -0.76 6.90 20.21
N ARG A 65 0.28 7.00 19.41
CA ARG A 65 1.19 8.15 19.40
C ARG A 65 1.34 8.62 17.96
N GLY A 66 0.55 9.54 17.52
CA GLY A 66 0.71 10.09 16.19
C GLY A 66 -0.40 11.06 15.85
N ARG A 67 -0.17 11.82 14.79
CA ARG A 67 -1.21 12.64 14.18
C ARG A 67 -1.85 11.86 13.06
N TYR A 68 -3.15 11.86 13.03
CA TYR A 68 -3.94 11.20 12.00
C TYR A 68 -4.39 12.26 10.97
N ILE A 69 -4.17 11.97 9.69
CA ILE A 69 -4.61 12.79 8.57
C ILE A 69 -5.50 11.92 7.70
N ASP A 70 -6.77 12.30 7.58
CA ASP A 70 -7.73 11.62 6.70
C ASP A 70 -7.79 12.31 5.34
N VAL A 71 -7.64 11.52 4.28
CA VAL A 71 -7.73 11.98 2.89
C VAL A 71 -8.96 11.36 2.26
N THR A 72 -9.98 12.17 2.08
CA THR A 72 -11.28 11.75 1.57
C THR A 72 -11.73 12.60 0.39
N ALA A 73 -12.84 12.24 -0.23
CA ALA A 73 -13.49 13.03 -1.27
C ALA A 73 -14.93 13.37 -0.85
N ILE A 74 -15.40 14.54 -1.24
CA ILE A 74 -16.76 14.99 -0.95
C ILE A 74 -17.79 14.12 -1.70
N ASN A 75 -17.54 13.86 -2.99
CA ASN A 75 -18.40 13.03 -3.82
C ASN A 75 -17.59 11.95 -4.54
N PRO A 76 -18.13 10.74 -4.70
CA PRO A 76 -17.52 9.72 -5.57
C PRO A 76 -17.69 10.09 -7.04
N THR A 77 -16.69 9.76 -7.87
CA THR A 77 -16.79 9.81 -9.32
C THR A 77 -16.52 8.43 -9.93
N PRO A 78 -17.01 8.16 -11.16
CA PRO A 78 -16.77 6.89 -11.83
C PRO A 78 -15.28 6.56 -12.03
N LEU A 79 -14.46 7.57 -12.32
CA LEU A 79 -13.04 7.40 -12.63
C LEU A 79 -12.12 7.49 -11.40
N GLY A 80 -12.65 7.89 -10.25
CA GLY A 80 -11.88 8.11 -9.03
C GLY A 80 -11.42 9.56 -8.84
N GLU A 81 -11.05 9.90 -7.61
CA GLU A 81 -10.77 11.28 -7.16
C GLU A 81 -9.28 11.51 -6.84
N GLY A 82 -8.41 10.55 -7.14
CA GLY A 82 -6.99 10.64 -6.81
C GLY A 82 -6.65 10.56 -5.33
N LYS A 83 -7.54 10.07 -4.47
CA LYS A 83 -7.30 9.93 -3.02
C LYS A 83 -6.03 9.17 -2.71
N THR A 84 -5.83 8.01 -3.34
CA THR A 84 -4.64 7.18 -3.13
C THR A 84 -3.37 7.90 -3.58
N THR A 85 -3.38 8.52 -4.76
CA THR A 85 -2.25 9.30 -5.27
C THR A 85 -1.90 10.45 -4.32
N THR A 86 -2.91 11.12 -3.77
CA THR A 86 -2.72 12.20 -2.79
C THR A 86 -2.11 11.70 -1.49
N ILE A 87 -2.61 10.58 -0.93
CA ILE A 87 -2.02 9.97 0.27
C ILE A 87 -0.56 9.59 0.03
N LEU A 88 -0.26 8.90 -1.06
CA LEU A 88 1.09 8.44 -1.35
C LEU A 88 2.05 9.61 -1.60
N GLY A 89 1.60 10.64 -2.32
CA GLY A 89 2.36 11.88 -2.49
C GLY A 89 2.61 12.60 -1.16
N LEU A 90 1.62 12.63 -0.27
CA LEU A 90 1.76 13.21 1.07
C LEU A 90 2.78 12.43 1.92
N VAL A 91 2.71 11.10 1.92
CA VAL A 91 3.69 10.24 2.62
C VAL A 91 5.10 10.48 2.10
N GLN A 92 5.28 10.53 0.78
CA GLN A 92 6.59 10.83 0.16
C GLN A 92 7.08 12.24 0.54
N GLY A 93 6.23 13.24 0.47
CA GLY A 93 6.56 14.62 0.80
C GLY A 93 6.96 14.79 2.27
N LEU A 94 6.18 14.24 3.19
CA LEU A 94 6.48 14.29 4.63
C LEU A 94 7.75 13.48 4.97
N GLY A 95 7.94 12.32 4.33
CA GLY A 95 9.15 11.52 4.47
C GLY A 95 10.40 12.25 3.96
N ALA A 96 10.30 12.98 2.84
CA ALA A 96 11.40 13.82 2.31
C ALA A 96 11.76 14.97 3.25
N MET A 97 10.82 15.41 4.09
CA MET A 97 11.07 16.40 5.16
C MET A 97 11.69 15.78 6.42
N GLY A 98 11.99 14.48 6.42
CA GLY A 98 12.57 13.76 7.56
C GLY A 98 11.55 13.37 8.64
N LEU A 99 10.27 13.46 8.38
CA LEU A 99 9.24 13.07 9.33
C LEU A 99 9.00 11.55 9.28
N SER A 100 8.74 10.95 10.45
CA SER A 100 8.26 9.58 10.52
C SER A 100 6.80 9.55 10.11
N VAL A 101 6.51 8.95 8.98
CA VAL A 101 5.18 8.94 8.37
C VAL A 101 4.87 7.58 7.76
N SER A 102 3.62 7.18 7.82
CA SER A 102 3.10 6.00 7.13
C SER A 102 1.77 6.33 6.49
N GLY A 103 1.39 5.55 5.47
CA GLY A 103 0.10 5.65 4.82
C GLY A 103 -0.71 4.37 4.99
N ALA A 104 -1.99 4.53 5.28
CA ALA A 104 -2.95 3.44 5.24
C ALA A 104 -3.89 3.66 4.04
N ILE A 105 -3.88 2.74 3.10
CA ILE A 105 -4.74 2.76 1.93
C ILE A 105 -5.58 1.49 1.87
N ARG A 106 -6.77 1.62 1.30
CA ARG A 106 -7.61 0.45 1.11
C ARG A 106 -7.11 -0.35 -0.09
N GLN A 107 -6.99 -1.66 0.10
CA GLN A 107 -6.66 -2.58 -1.00
C GLN A 107 -7.77 -2.61 -2.07
N PRO A 108 -7.45 -2.99 -3.32
CA PRO A 108 -8.46 -3.18 -4.35
C PRO A 108 -9.48 -4.25 -3.95
N SER A 109 -10.78 -3.95 -4.08
CA SER A 109 -11.83 -4.91 -3.71
C SER A 109 -12.07 -6.00 -4.78
N SER A 110 -11.77 -5.72 -6.04
CA SER A 110 -12.07 -6.61 -7.17
C SER A 110 -10.99 -6.66 -8.26
N GLY A 111 -9.79 -6.21 -7.94
CA GLY A 111 -8.68 -6.17 -8.89
C GLY A 111 -8.84 -5.10 -10.00
N PRO A 112 -8.02 -5.18 -11.05
CA PRO A 112 -8.08 -4.25 -12.17
C PRO A 112 -9.43 -4.31 -12.90
N THR A 113 -10.05 -3.16 -13.15
CA THR A 113 -11.39 -3.06 -13.73
C THR A 113 -11.34 -2.34 -15.08
N PHE A 114 -10.66 -2.88 -16.09
CA PHE A 114 -10.68 -2.44 -17.50
C PHE A 114 -10.81 -0.92 -17.71
N ASN A 115 -10.06 -0.10 -17.00
CA ASN A 115 -10.12 1.37 -17.02
C ASN A 115 -11.46 2.01 -16.59
N LEU A 116 -12.40 1.26 -16.05
CA LEU A 116 -13.65 1.80 -15.52
C LEU A 116 -13.47 2.52 -14.19
N LYS A 117 -12.34 2.29 -13.50
CA LYS A 117 -12.00 2.92 -12.23
C LYS A 117 -10.47 3.10 -12.15
N GLY A 118 -10.02 4.19 -11.57
CA GLY A 118 -8.60 4.46 -11.32
C GLY A 118 -7.92 3.37 -10.50
N SER A 119 -6.61 3.22 -10.65
CA SER A 119 -5.82 2.27 -9.87
C SER A 119 -5.91 2.56 -8.37
N ALA A 120 -6.17 1.53 -7.57
CA ALA A 120 -6.10 1.64 -6.12
C ALA A 120 -4.65 1.79 -5.60
N ALA A 121 -3.66 1.52 -6.45
CA ALA A 121 -2.24 1.65 -6.14
C ALA A 121 -1.69 3.08 -6.28
N GLY A 122 -2.50 4.05 -6.70
CA GLY A 122 -2.03 5.39 -7.08
C GLY A 122 -1.55 5.44 -8.53
N GLY A 123 -0.69 6.40 -8.88
CA GLY A 123 -0.17 6.55 -10.24
C GLY A 123 1.05 7.46 -10.34
N GLY A 124 1.73 7.41 -11.47
CA GLY A 124 2.95 8.14 -11.72
C GLY A 124 4.06 7.77 -10.74
N LEU A 125 4.66 8.76 -10.11
CA LEU A 125 5.67 8.57 -9.06
C LEU A 125 5.05 8.34 -7.66
N ALA A 126 3.74 8.54 -7.51
CA ALA A 126 3.01 8.33 -6.25
C ALA A 126 2.20 7.03 -6.33
N GLN A 127 2.89 5.88 -6.31
CA GLN A 127 2.25 4.57 -6.34
C GLN A 127 2.76 3.63 -5.25
N CYS A 128 1.90 2.67 -4.87
CA CYS A 128 2.24 1.60 -3.94
C CYS A 128 2.98 0.48 -4.68
N LEU A 129 4.12 0.09 -4.17
CA LEU A 129 4.96 -0.96 -4.74
C LEU A 129 5.12 -2.13 -3.75
N PRO A 130 5.28 -3.36 -4.21
CA PRO A 130 5.28 -3.81 -5.61
C PRO A 130 3.89 -3.74 -6.24
N LEU A 131 3.79 -3.27 -7.49
CA LEU A 131 2.51 -2.94 -8.13
C LEU A 131 1.66 -4.18 -8.42
N ALA A 132 2.25 -5.23 -8.99
CA ALA A 132 1.52 -6.43 -9.39
C ALA A 132 1.01 -7.22 -8.16
N PRO A 133 1.82 -7.52 -7.12
CA PRO A 133 1.32 -8.12 -5.89
C PRO A 133 0.22 -7.31 -5.21
N PHE A 134 0.35 -5.98 -5.18
CA PHE A 134 -0.68 -5.12 -4.60
C PHE A 134 -2.00 -5.18 -5.40
N SER A 135 -1.91 -5.09 -6.72
CA SER A 135 -3.10 -5.00 -7.59
C SER A 135 -3.81 -6.34 -7.81
N LEU A 136 -3.08 -7.46 -7.74
CA LEU A 136 -3.59 -8.81 -8.02
C LEU A 136 -3.67 -9.69 -6.78
N GLY A 137 -2.67 -9.62 -5.92
CA GLY A 137 -2.50 -10.53 -4.78
C GLY A 137 -3.14 -10.04 -3.48
N LEU A 138 -3.38 -8.74 -3.34
CA LEU A 138 -4.04 -8.15 -2.18
C LEU A 138 -5.49 -7.74 -2.47
N THR A 139 -6.08 -8.33 -3.50
CA THR A 139 -7.51 -8.16 -3.79
C THR A 139 -8.34 -9.12 -2.92
N GLY A 140 -9.61 -8.80 -2.69
CA GLY A 140 -10.53 -9.77 -2.15
C GLY A 140 -11.05 -9.51 -0.74
N ASP A 141 -11.33 -8.24 -0.36
CA ASP A 141 -12.10 -7.94 0.86
C ASP A 141 -13.38 -8.77 0.93
N ILE A 142 -14.12 -8.86 -0.19
CA ILE A 142 -15.38 -9.58 -0.27
C ILE A 142 -15.15 -11.07 -0.03
N ASP A 143 -14.14 -11.66 -0.67
CA ASP A 143 -13.80 -13.08 -0.51
C ASP A 143 -13.31 -13.38 0.91
N CYS A 144 -12.49 -12.49 1.49
CA CYS A 144 -12.02 -12.63 2.87
C CYS A 144 -13.18 -12.58 3.88
N VAL A 145 -14.12 -11.65 3.71
CA VAL A 145 -15.32 -11.55 4.56
C VAL A 145 -16.21 -12.78 4.40
N THR A 146 -16.42 -13.23 3.17
CA THR A 146 -17.20 -14.44 2.88
C THR A 146 -16.58 -15.67 3.55
N ASN A 147 -15.26 -15.86 3.40
CA ASN A 147 -14.55 -16.98 4.00
C ASN A 147 -14.57 -16.92 5.54
N ALA A 148 -14.41 -15.75 6.11
CA ALA A 148 -14.51 -15.57 7.56
C ALA A 148 -15.91 -15.88 8.08
N ASN A 149 -16.96 -15.45 7.38
CA ASN A 149 -18.34 -15.80 7.71
C ASN A 149 -18.58 -17.30 7.60
N ASN A 150 -18.14 -17.94 6.52
CA ASN A 150 -18.28 -19.39 6.34
C ASN A 150 -17.59 -20.18 7.46
N LEU A 151 -16.39 -19.74 7.86
CA LEU A 151 -15.68 -20.36 8.98
C LEU A 151 -16.47 -20.20 10.28
N ALA A 152 -17.00 -19.02 10.57
CA ALA A 152 -17.80 -18.76 11.74
C ALA A 152 -19.12 -19.57 11.79
N MET A 153 -19.66 -19.93 10.60
CA MET A 153 -20.90 -20.72 10.52
C MET A 153 -20.68 -22.22 10.73
N VAL A 154 -19.45 -22.71 10.64
CA VAL A 154 -19.12 -24.15 10.84
C VAL A 154 -18.39 -24.40 12.16
N ALA A 155 -18.07 -23.38 12.90
CA ALA A 155 -17.45 -23.45 14.23
C ALA A 155 -18.50 -23.58 15.32
#